data_db5b06a667c3a57983d2e89d6fa9c162
#
_entry.id   db5b06a667c3a57983d2e89d6fa9c162
#
_cell.length_a   1.000
_cell.length_b   1.000
_cell.length_c   1.000
_cell.angle_alpha   90.00
_cell.angle_beta   90.00
_cell.angle_gamma   90.00
#
_symmetry.space_group_name_H-M   'P 1'
#
loop_
_entity.id
_entity.type
_entity.pdbx_description
1 polymer ?
#
loop_
_entity_poly.entity_id
_entity_poly.type
_entity_poly.pdbx_seq_one_letter_code
_entity_poly.pdbx_strand_id
1 'polypeptide(L)'
;MSDIKKSERTESKLEVIHGAYAIRMAVTNLAENNFYITFSKIEEKINNRIKGLDEKEQIRIKENMYKFYRNQINRVSDNVIELATGISRHLRIANTIFPTYMSEFEERRIEMDRAMACCNALQDELQYVGECLYANLNRYMNLVLQIQKEFNMIKSLRQTDNRFLKNIKNSG
;
A
#
# COMPACT_ATOMS: atom_id res chain seq x y z
N MET A 1 -31.67 -21.43 9.01
CA MET A 1 -30.58 -21.66 8.04
C MET A 1 -30.60 -20.47 7.08
N SER A 2 -29.62 -19.59 7.14
CA SER A 2 -29.58 -18.47 6.18
C SER A 2 -28.96 -19.00 4.88
N ASP A 3 -29.79 -19.14 3.85
CA ASP A 3 -29.38 -19.46 2.49
C ASP A 3 -28.63 -18.27 1.85
N ILE A 4 -27.45 -18.00 2.33
CA ILE A 4 -26.54 -17.14 1.60
C ILE A 4 -26.05 -17.96 0.41
N LYS A 5 -26.51 -17.60 -0.79
CA LYS A 5 -26.18 -18.28 -2.04
C LYS A 5 -24.68 -18.48 -2.16
N LYS A 6 -24.28 -19.67 -2.61
CA LYS A 6 -22.86 -20.07 -2.76
C LYS A 6 -22.07 -19.09 -3.68
N SER A 7 -22.76 -18.45 -4.64
CA SER A 7 -22.25 -17.39 -5.51
C SER A 7 -21.83 -16.11 -4.77
N GLU A 8 -22.58 -15.67 -3.76
CA GLU A 8 -22.29 -14.44 -3.01
C GLU A 8 -21.06 -14.60 -2.11
N ARG A 9 -20.77 -15.82 -1.64
CA ARG A 9 -19.56 -16.12 -0.84
C ARG A 9 -18.30 -16.12 -1.70
N THR A 10 -18.40 -16.49 -2.96
CA THR A 10 -17.28 -16.54 -3.90
C THR A 10 -16.95 -15.14 -4.42
N GLU A 11 -17.97 -14.33 -4.68
CA GLU A 11 -17.83 -12.96 -5.19
C GLU A 11 -17.13 -12.04 -4.18
N SER A 12 -17.50 -12.07 -2.89
CA SER A 12 -16.87 -11.20 -1.89
C SER A 12 -15.37 -11.48 -1.68
N LYS A 13 -14.96 -12.76 -1.75
CA LYS A 13 -13.54 -13.14 -1.67
C LYS A 13 -12.78 -12.76 -2.94
N LEU A 14 -13.40 -12.89 -4.09
CA LEU A 14 -12.83 -12.49 -5.37
C LEU A 14 -12.68 -10.98 -5.45
N GLU A 15 -13.65 -10.21 -4.96
CA GLU A 15 -13.63 -8.75 -4.96
C GLU A 15 -12.44 -8.18 -4.17
N VAL A 16 -12.18 -8.68 -2.95
CA VAL A 16 -11.03 -8.26 -2.14
C VAL A 16 -9.70 -8.58 -2.84
N ILE A 17 -9.56 -9.74 -3.48
CA ILE A 17 -8.34 -10.10 -4.21
C ILE A 17 -8.18 -9.23 -5.47
N HIS A 18 -9.26 -8.94 -6.17
CA HIS A 18 -9.25 -8.05 -7.34
C HIS A 18 -8.95 -6.61 -6.95
N GLY A 19 -9.51 -6.11 -5.84
CA GLY A 19 -9.20 -4.80 -5.29
C GLY A 19 -7.73 -4.63 -4.98
N ALA A 20 -7.13 -5.59 -4.28
CA ALA A 20 -5.70 -5.60 -4.00
C ALA A 20 -4.82 -5.61 -5.27
N TYR A 21 -5.22 -6.36 -6.30
CA TYR A 21 -4.53 -6.36 -7.59
C TYR A 21 -4.65 -5.01 -8.31
N ALA A 22 -5.84 -4.40 -8.31
CA ALA A 22 -6.07 -3.09 -8.91
C ALA A 22 -5.22 -2.00 -8.23
N ILE A 23 -5.12 -2.04 -6.89
CA ILE A 23 -4.24 -1.15 -6.13
C ILE A 23 -2.77 -1.34 -6.56
N ARG A 24 -2.31 -2.59 -6.66
CA ARG A 24 -0.93 -2.87 -7.10
C ARG A 24 -0.66 -2.28 -8.48
N MET A 25 -1.55 -2.45 -9.44
CA MET A 25 -1.42 -1.88 -10.79
C MET A 25 -1.38 -0.36 -10.76
N ALA A 26 -2.27 0.27 -9.99
CA ALA A 26 -2.35 1.72 -9.86
C ALA A 26 -1.08 2.30 -9.20
N VAL A 27 -0.55 1.64 -8.17
CA VAL A 27 0.70 2.03 -7.49
C VAL A 27 1.90 1.90 -8.43
N THR A 28 2.00 0.81 -9.20
CA THR A 28 3.08 0.63 -10.18
C THR A 28 3.05 1.76 -11.21
N ASN A 29 1.90 2.06 -11.77
CA ASN A 29 1.74 3.16 -12.73
C ASN A 29 2.07 4.54 -12.10
N LEU A 30 1.70 4.76 -10.84
CA LEU A 30 2.03 5.98 -10.11
C LEU A 30 3.55 6.12 -9.93
N ALA A 31 4.25 5.05 -9.56
CA ALA A 31 5.71 5.02 -9.41
C ALA A 31 6.43 5.24 -10.75
N GLU A 32 5.98 4.62 -11.84
CA GLU A 32 6.49 4.83 -13.20
C GLU A 32 6.40 6.30 -13.63
N ASN A 33 5.37 7.02 -13.18
CA ASN A 33 5.20 8.46 -13.42
C ASN A 33 5.86 9.34 -12.35
N ASN A 34 6.81 8.82 -11.57
CA ASN A 34 7.49 9.53 -10.49
C ASN A 34 6.53 10.28 -9.56
N PHE A 35 5.39 9.67 -9.22
CA PHE A 35 4.36 10.22 -8.32
C PHE A 35 3.82 11.60 -8.74
N TYR A 36 3.98 12.00 -9.99
CA TYR A 36 3.67 13.36 -10.46
C TYR A 36 4.36 14.46 -9.62
N ILE A 37 5.62 14.22 -9.25
CA ILE A 37 6.45 15.18 -8.50
C ILE A 37 6.66 16.45 -9.31
N THR A 38 6.52 17.61 -8.65
CA THR A 38 6.76 18.91 -9.25
C THR A 38 8.24 19.27 -9.15
N PHE A 39 9.03 18.84 -10.13
CA PHE A 39 10.49 19.03 -10.13
C PHE A 39 10.93 20.49 -10.04
N SER A 40 10.15 21.44 -10.57
CA SER A 40 10.43 22.87 -10.44
C SER A 40 10.49 23.35 -8.99
N LYS A 41 9.71 22.76 -8.07
CA LYS A 41 9.78 23.06 -6.62
C LYS A 41 11.07 22.54 -5.99
N ILE A 42 11.55 21.38 -6.47
CA ILE A 42 12.84 20.85 -6.04
C ILE A 42 13.98 21.78 -6.50
N GLU A 43 13.93 22.21 -7.76
CA GLU A 43 14.91 23.15 -8.32
C GLU A 43 14.90 24.48 -7.59
N GLU A 44 13.72 25.04 -7.30
CA GLU A 44 13.59 26.25 -6.51
C GLU A 44 14.26 26.12 -5.13
N LYS A 45 14.00 25.02 -4.44
CA LYS A 45 14.61 24.73 -3.14
C LYS A 45 16.12 24.60 -3.23
N ILE A 46 16.63 23.95 -4.28
CA ILE A 46 18.08 23.84 -4.53
C ILE A 46 18.66 25.21 -4.79
N ASN A 47 18.08 26.00 -5.68
CA ASN A 47 18.56 27.32 -6.04
C ASN A 47 18.58 28.27 -4.83
N ASN A 48 17.54 28.23 -3.98
CA ASN A 48 17.51 29.00 -2.74
C ASN A 48 18.64 28.61 -1.76
N ARG A 49 19.01 27.32 -1.72
CA ARG A 49 20.06 26.85 -0.82
C ARG A 49 21.47 27.21 -1.27
N ILE A 50 21.70 27.33 -2.58
CA ILE A 50 23.03 27.65 -3.14
C ILE A 50 23.24 29.16 -3.34
N LYS A 51 22.20 29.95 -3.11
CA LYS A 51 22.26 31.41 -3.30
C LYS A 51 23.33 32.04 -2.39
N GLY A 52 24.26 32.80 -2.99
CA GLY A 52 25.32 33.48 -2.29
C GLY A 52 26.58 32.64 -2.00
N LEU A 53 26.62 31.40 -2.43
CA LEU A 53 27.81 30.55 -2.35
C LEU A 53 28.74 30.78 -3.56
N ASP A 54 30.01 30.39 -3.44
CA ASP A 54 30.91 30.36 -4.58
C ASP A 54 30.50 29.26 -5.60
N GLU A 55 30.97 29.41 -6.84
CA GLU A 55 30.60 28.52 -7.95
C GLU A 55 30.93 27.04 -7.67
N LYS A 56 32.05 26.75 -7.07
CA LYS A 56 32.47 25.37 -6.75
C LYS A 56 31.58 24.71 -5.71
N GLU A 57 31.20 25.48 -4.68
CA GLU A 57 30.28 25.03 -3.66
C GLU A 57 28.84 24.84 -4.21
N GLN A 58 28.39 25.78 -5.07
CA GLN A 58 27.09 25.67 -5.74
C GLN A 58 26.96 24.36 -6.52
N ILE A 59 27.97 24.04 -7.35
CA ILE A 59 27.99 22.79 -8.15
C ILE A 59 27.90 21.57 -7.23
N ARG A 60 28.76 21.51 -6.22
CA ARG A 60 28.83 20.37 -5.26
C ARG A 60 27.50 20.15 -4.56
N ILE A 61 26.88 21.21 -4.03
CA ILE A 61 25.63 21.11 -3.29
C ILE A 61 24.48 20.73 -4.24
N LYS A 62 24.44 21.30 -5.43
CA LYS A 62 23.44 20.99 -6.46
C LYS A 62 23.45 19.51 -6.84
N GLU A 63 24.63 18.96 -7.13
CA GLU A 63 24.80 17.54 -7.45
C GLU A 63 24.34 16.63 -6.29
N ASN A 64 24.76 16.94 -5.06
CA ASN A 64 24.39 16.17 -3.88
C ASN A 64 22.88 16.19 -3.64
N MET A 65 22.22 17.34 -3.81
CA MET A 65 20.76 17.44 -3.63
C MET A 65 20.01 16.69 -4.72
N TYR A 66 20.41 16.77 -5.98
CA TYR A 66 19.77 15.98 -7.04
C TYR A 66 19.94 14.47 -6.81
N LYS A 67 21.14 14.05 -6.39
CA LYS A 67 21.38 12.64 -6.01
C LYS A 67 20.50 12.22 -4.84
N PHE A 68 20.34 13.06 -3.84
CA PHE A 68 19.47 12.80 -2.69
C PHE A 68 18.01 12.60 -3.15
N TYR A 69 17.44 13.53 -3.91
CA TYR A 69 16.06 13.42 -4.37
C TYR A 69 15.84 12.20 -5.26
N ARG A 70 16.74 11.91 -6.19
CA ARG A 70 16.69 10.70 -7.03
C ARG A 70 16.66 9.43 -6.19
N ASN A 71 17.55 9.33 -5.20
CA ASN A 71 17.59 8.18 -4.31
C ASN A 71 16.30 8.04 -3.48
N GLN A 72 15.74 9.15 -3.00
CA GLN A 72 14.47 9.12 -2.26
C GLN A 72 13.30 8.67 -3.14
N ILE A 73 13.20 9.16 -4.37
CA ILE A 73 12.16 8.75 -5.32
C ILE A 73 12.25 7.24 -5.59
N ASN A 74 13.45 6.73 -5.87
CA ASN A 74 13.65 5.29 -6.10
C ASN A 74 13.26 4.46 -4.87
N ARG A 75 13.74 4.84 -3.69
CA ARG A 75 13.42 4.15 -2.44
C ARG A 75 11.92 4.10 -2.16
N VAL A 76 11.23 5.22 -2.35
CA VAL A 76 9.79 5.27 -2.13
C VAL A 76 9.06 4.43 -3.18
N SER A 77 9.52 4.45 -4.45
CA SER A 77 8.96 3.60 -5.51
C SER A 77 9.03 2.11 -5.13
N ASP A 78 10.19 1.66 -4.65
CA ASP A 78 10.36 0.27 -4.22
C ASP A 78 9.44 -0.06 -3.03
N ASN A 79 9.37 0.82 -2.02
CA ASN A 79 8.54 0.63 -0.83
C ASN A 79 7.06 0.53 -1.17
N VAL A 80 6.51 1.46 -1.97
CA VAL A 80 5.07 1.45 -2.29
C VAL A 80 4.69 0.24 -3.14
N ILE A 81 5.55 -0.20 -4.06
CA ILE A 81 5.33 -1.40 -4.87
C ILE A 81 5.36 -2.65 -3.97
N GLU A 82 6.32 -2.75 -3.04
CA GLU A 82 6.39 -3.87 -2.09
C GLU A 82 5.17 -3.91 -1.17
N LEU A 83 4.74 -2.77 -0.63
CA LEU A 83 3.54 -2.68 0.21
C LEU A 83 2.27 -3.10 -0.55
N ALA A 84 2.08 -2.60 -1.76
CA ALA A 84 0.95 -2.98 -2.60
C ALA A 84 0.99 -4.48 -2.99
N THR A 85 2.18 -5.02 -3.22
CA THR A 85 2.41 -6.46 -3.44
C THR A 85 2.09 -7.25 -2.17
N GLY A 86 2.47 -6.72 -1.00
CA GLY A 86 2.18 -7.28 0.32
C GLY A 86 0.69 -7.47 0.57
N ILE A 87 -0.15 -6.48 0.24
CA ILE A 87 -1.61 -6.59 0.34
C ILE A 87 -2.10 -7.83 -0.41
N SER A 88 -1.74 -7.94 -1.69
CA SER A 88 -2.15 -9.07 -2.55
C SER A 88 -1.61 -10.41 -2.05
N ARG A 89 -0.35 -10.45 -1.62
CA ARG A 89 0.31 -11.67 -1.12
C ARG A 89 -0.37 -12.20 0.12
N HIS A 90 -0.57 -11.37 1.13
CA HIS A 90 -1.17 -11.78 2.39
C HIS A 90 -2.64 -12.19 2.24
N LEU A 91 -3.40 -11.49 1.41
CA LEU A 91 -4.77 -11.90 1.10
C LEU A 91 -4.85 -13.26 0.39
N ARG A 92 -3.93 -13.54 -0.53
CA ARG A 92 -3.86 -14.85 -1.19
C ARG A 92 -3.53 -15.96 -0.21
N ILE A 93 -2.54 -15.75 0.68
CA ILE A 93 -2.20 -16.71 1.74
C ILE A 93 -3.43 -16.94 2.63
N ALA A 94 -4.04 -15.88 3.16
CA ALA A 94 -5.26 -16.01 3.96
C ALA A 94 -6.37 -16.78 3.24
N ASN A 95 -6.52 -16.60 1.93
CA ASN A 95 -7.55 -17.30 1.14
C ASN A 95 -7.27 -18.79 0.94
N THR A 96 -6.03 -19.24 0.98
CA THR A 96 -5.67 -20.66 0.89
C THR A 96 -5.92 -21.42 2.20
N ILE A 97 -5.93 -20.72 3.33
CA ILE A 97 -6.17 -21.33 4.65
C ILE A 97 -7.66 -21.49 4.86
N PHE A 98 -8.13 -22.74 4.92
CA PHE A 98 -9.50 -23.08 5.32
C PHE A 98 -9.45 -23.60 6.77
N PRO A 99 -9.92 -22.81 7.76
CA PRO A 99 -9.69 -23.11 9.16
C PRO A 99 -10.53 -24.30 9.63
N THR A 100 -9.83 -25.39 9.96
CA THR A 100 -10.37 -26.60 10.61
C THR A 100 -9.98 -26.60 12.09
N TYR A 101 -8.79 -26.10 12.41
CA TYR A 101 -8.22 -25.98 13.73
C TYR A 101 -8.04 -24.51 14.14
N MET A 102 -7.92 -24.26 15.46
CA MET A 102 -7.75 -22.90 15.98
C MET A 102 -6.47 -22.26 15.45
N SER A 103 -5.37 -22.98 15.34
CA SER A 103 -4.10 -22.50 14.79
C SER A 103 -4.23 -21.98 13.36
N GLU A 104 -4.97 -22.70 12.51
CA GLU A 104 -5.23 -22.28 11.13
C GLU A 104 -6.12 -21.02 11.07
N PHE A 105 -7.09 -20.92 11.99
CA PHE A 105 -7.92 -19.72 12.12
C PHE A 105 -7.09 -18.50 12.52
N GLU A 106 -6.20 -18.65 13.49
CA GLU A 106 -5.30 -17.59 13.93
C GLU A 106 -4.32 -17.19 12.84
N GLU A 107 -3.71 -18.15 12.15
CA GLU A 107 -2.80 -17.90 11.02
C GLU A 107 -3.50 -17.10 9.90
N ARG A 108 -4.69 -17.53 9.53
CA ARG A 108 -5.51 -16.81 8.54
C ARG A 108 -5.80 -15.37 8.96
N ARG A 109 -6.09 -15.12 10.24
CA ARG A 109 -6.33 -13.78 10.78
C ARG A 109 -5.08 -12.92 10.77
N ILE A 110 -3.94 -13.51 11.13
CA ILE A 110 -2.64 -12.83 11.08
C ILE A 110 -2.33 -12.37 9.65
N GLU A 111 -2.60 -13.19 8.66
CA GLU A 111 -2.38 -12.81 7.26
C GLU A 111 -3.32 -11.66 6.82
N MET A 112 -4.57 -11.63 7.25
CA MET A 112 -5.47 -10.49 7.01
C MET A 112 -5.00 -9.22 7.74
N ASP A 113 -4.50 -9.34 8.97
CA ASP A 113 -3.95 -8.20 9.72
C ASP A 113 -2.69 -7.65 9.06
N ARG A 114 -1.83 -8.50 8.49
CA ARG A 114 -0.68 -8.09 7.68
C ARG A 114 -1.09 -7.35 6.41
N ALA A 115 -2.13 -7.82 5.73
CA ALA A 115 -2.67 -7.12 4.56
C ALA A 115 -3.19 -5.71 4.93
N MET A 116 -3.92 -5.59 6.04
CA MET A 116 -4.39 -4.29 6.56
C MET A 116 -3.23 -3.38 6.96
N ALA A 117 -2.19 -3.92 7.58
CA ALA A 117 -0.98 -3.17 7.93
C ALA A 117 -0.28 -2.63 6.68
N CYS A 118 -0.20 -3.42 5.60
CA CYS A 118 0.32 -2.94 4.31
C CYS A 118 -0.54 -1.81 3.71
N CYS A 119 -1.87 -1.85 3.86
CA CYS A 119 -2.73 -0.75 3.41
C CYS A 119 -2.41 0.56 4.14
N ASN A 120 -2.28 0.52 5.48
CA ASN A 120 -1.96 1.71 6.27
C ASN A 120 -0.57 2.24 5.93
N ALA A 121 0.44 1.37 5.90
CA ALA A 121 1.81 1.77 5.56
C ALA A 121 1.90 2.37 4.14
N LEU A 122 1.11 1.85 3.19
CA LEU A 122 1.05 2.40 1.83
C LEU A 122 0.44 3.82 1.82
N GLN A 123 -0.59 4.08 2.62
CA GLN A 123 -1.16 5.42 2.75
C GLN A 123 -0.14 6.40 3.36
N ASP A 124 0.59 5.98 4.39
CA ASP A 124 1.63 6.79 5.04
C ASP A 124 2.77 7.14 4.05
N GLU A 125 3.23 6.19 3.24
CA GLU A 125 4.25 6.44 2.21
C GLU A 125 3.73 7.41 1.13
N LEU A 126 2.48 7.28 0.68
CA LEU A 126 1.88 8.19 -0.29
C LEU A 126 1.74 9.61 0.28
N GLN A 127 1.42 9.76 1.56
CA GLN A 127 1.40 11.05 2.24
C GLN A 127 2.80 11.65 2.30
N TYR A 128 3.81 10.86 2.68
CA TYR A 128 5.21 11.30 2.68
C TYR A 128 5.65 11.84 1.31
N VAL A 129 5.29 11.16 0.24
CA VAL A 129 5.60 11.63 -1.14
C VAL A 129 4.99 13.00 -1.41
N GLY A 130 3.74 13.22 -1.01
CA GLY A 130 3.05 14.50 -1.17
C GLY A 130 3.73 15.63 -0.41
N GLU A 131 4.07 15.39 0.84
CA GLU A 131 4.61 16.39 1.75
C GLU A 131 6.11 16.68 1.52
N CYS A 132 6.91 15.62 1.32
CA CYS A 132 8.37 15.73 1.30
C CYS A 132 8.96 15.82 -0.12
N LEU A 133 8.30 15.23 -1.12
CA LEU A 133 8.77 15.19 -2.50
C LEU A 133 7.97 16.08 -3.45
N TYR A 134 7.06 16.89 -2.91
CA TYR A 134 6.25 17.85 -3.70
C TYR A 134 5.38 17.21 -4.79
N ALA A 135 4.89 16.01 -4.54
CA ALA A 135 3.98 15.36 -5.46
C ALA A 135 2.59 16.02 -5.47
N ASN A 136 1.89 15.91 -6.59
CA ASN A 136 0.52 16.41 -6.71
C ASN A 136 -0.48 15.37 -6.18
N LEU A 137 -0.83 15.47 -4.89
CA LEU A 137 -1.75 14.56 -4.19
C LEU A 137 -3.11 14.41 -4.89
N ASN A 138 -3.61 15.47 -5.54
CA ASN A 138 -4.90 15.42 -6.23
C ASN A 138 -4.91 14.40 -7.37
N ARG A 139 -3.76 14.07 -7.95
CA ARG A 139 -3.65 13.10 -9.03
C ARG A 139 -3.86 11.65 -8.60
N TYR A 140 -3.67 11.35 -7.32
CA TYR A 140 -3.84 9.98 -6.80
C TYR A 140 -4.74 9.88 -5.57
N MET A 141 -5.55 10.91 -5.32
CA MET A 141 -6.56 10.86 -4.26
C MET A 141 -7.50 9.66 -4.40
N ASN A 142 -7.92 9.32 -5.63
CA ASN A 142 -8.73 8.14 -5.89
C ASN A 142 -8.06 6.83 -5.48
N LEU A 143 -6.75 6.74 -5.65
CA LEU A 143 -5.97 5.58 -5.19
C LEU A 143 -5.99 5.47 -3.66
N VAL A 144 -5.82 6.59 -2.95
CA VAL A 144 -5.91 6.61 -1.48
C VAL A 144 -7.28 6.14 -1.00
N LEU A 145 -8.35 6.58 -1.66
CA LEU A 145 -9.71 6.12 -1.37
C LEU A 145 -9.92 4.62 -1.68
N GLN A 146 -9.30 4.11 -2.75
CA GLN A 146 -9.32 2.68 -3.07
C GLN A 146 -8.60 1.86 -2.00
N ILE A 147 -7.45 2.31 -1.51
CA ILE A 147 -6.70 1.65 -0.43
C ILE A 147 -7.54 1.62 0.85
N GLN A 148 -8.21 2.73 1.19
CA GLN A 148 -9.09 2.80 2.36
C GLN A 148 -10.30 1.86 2.21
N LYS A 149 -10.90 1.79 1.03
CA LYS A 149 -11.98 0.84 0.74
C LYS A 149 -11.50 -0.59 0.93
N GLU A 150 -10.34 -0.94 0.37
CA GLU A 150 -9.73 -2.27 0.48
C GLU A 150 -9.48 -2.65 1.94
N PHE A 151 -8.89 -1.76 2.75
CA PHE A 151 -8.71 -1.95 4.19
C PHE A 151 -10.04 -2.32 4.87
N ASN A 152 -11.11 -1.58 4.59
CA ASN A 152 -12.42 -1.83 5.17
C ASN A 152 -13.03 -3.17 4.71
N MET A 153 -12.80 -3.56 3.47
CA MET A 153 -13.24 -4.86 2.93
C MET A 153 -12.50 -6.01 3.61
N ILE A 154 -11.18 -5.90 3.80
CA ILE A 154 -10.38 -6.90 4.53
C ILE A 154 -10.86 -7.01 5.98
N LYS A 155 -11.09 -5.88 6.65
CA LYS A 155 -11.62 -5.82 8.01
C LYS A 155 -12.98 -6.52 8.12
N SER A 156 -13.87 -6.29 7.17
CA SER A 156 -15.20 -6.94 7.11
C SER A 156 -15.07 -8.44 6.88
N LEU A 157 -14.18 -8.86 5.98
CA LEU A 157 -13.89 -10.27 5.72
C LEU A 157 -13.37 -10.96 6.99
N ARG A 158 -12.43 -10.33 7.70
CA ARG A 158 -11.89 -10.82 8.97
C ARG A 158 -12.96 -10.98 10.05
N GLN A 159 -13.92 -10.06 10.13
CA GLN A 159 -15.06 -10.16 11.04
C GLN A 159 -15.99 -11.30 10.65
N THR A 160 -16.26 -11.46 9.37
CA THR A 160 -17.13 -12.55 8.84
C THR A 160 -16.51 -13.92 9.13
N ASP A 161 -15.20 -14.04 9.18
CA ASP A 161 -14.49 -15.30 9.48
C ASP A 161 -14.77 -15.81 10.91
N ASN A 162 -15.29 -14.99 11.84
CA ASN A 162 -15.71 -15.45 13.16
C ASN A 162 -16.75 -16.56 13.11
N ARG A 163 -17.47 -16.72 11.98
CA ARG A 163 -18.37 -17.86 11.75
C ARG A 163 -17.68 -19.23 11.80
N PHE A 164 -16.38 -19.28 11.48
CA PHE A 164 -15.61 -20.52 11.55
C PHE A 164 -15.43 -21.01 12.99
N LEU A 165 -15.41 -20.10 13.98
CA LEU A 165 -15.26 -20.46 15.41
C LEU A 165 -16.29 -21.50 15.89
N LYS A 166 -17.49 -21.53 15.28
CA LYS A 166 -18.53 -22.50 15.65
C LYS A 166 -18.19 -23.95 15.25
N ASN A 167 -17.31 -24.12 14.26
CA ASN A 167 -16.99 -25.42 13.67
C ASN A 167 -15.52 -25.81 13.87
N ILE A 168 -14.76 -24.96 14.56
CA ILE A 168 -13.33 -25.22 14.82
C ILE A 168 -13.20 -26.29 15.91
N LYS A 169 -12.41 -27.29 15.62
CA LYS A 169 -12.01 -28.31 16.59
C LYS A 169 -10.95 -27.71 17.51
N ASN A 170 -11.18 -27.75 18.81
CA ASN A 170 -10.10 -27.50 19.75
C ASN A 170 -9.06 -28.61 19.55
N SER A 171 -7.85 -28.22 19.13
CA SER A 171 -6.71 -29.11 19.17
C SER A 171 -6.52 -29.52 20.63
N GLY A 172 -6.66 -30.81 20.88
CA GLY A 172 -6.38 -31.40 22.17
C GLY A 172 -4.89 -31.31 22.51
#